data_93d74075c9793b982f20087c47723e19
#
_entry.id   93d74075c9793b982f20087c47723e19
#
_cell.length_a   1.000
_cell.length_b   1.000
_cell.length_c   1.000
_cell.angle_alpha   90.00
_cell.angle_beta   90.00
_cell.angle_gamma   90.00
#
_symmetry.space_group_name_H-M   'P 1'
#
loop_
_entity.id
_entity.type
_entity.pdbx_description
1 polymer ?
#
loop_
_entity_poly.entity_id
_entity_poly.type
_entity_poly.pdbx_seq_one_letter_code
_entity_poly.pdbx_strand_id
1 'polypeptide(L)'
;FINKVDRLIRELKLTPKEAQEKIARIIRDFNRLIDLYAEPQYRDKWKVSPADGTVAFGSALHRWGFTVQMAQETGMKFSDLIAAYKEDRVDELRKVLPLHKAILDMVVHHLPNPVEAQRYRIPMIWKGPLDSEIGRAMLECDDDGPTVMCFTMAQVDPHAGLVATGRLFSGTISEGEQVYL
;
A
#
# COMPACT_ATOMS: atom_id res chain seq x y z
N PHE A 1 -5.52 -0.40 -2.54
CA PHE A 1 -6.68 -1.23 -2.18
C PHE A 1 -7.90 -0.36 -1.88
N ILE A 2 -9.02 -0.59 -2.60
CA ILE A 2 -10.30 0.09 -2.35
C ILE A 2 -11.09 -0.78 -1.37
N ASN A 3 -11.09 -0.35 -0.11
CA ASN A 3 -11.76 -1.04 0.99
C ASN A 3 -13.24 -0.66 1.09
N LYS A 4 -13.98 -1.43 1.88
CA LYS A 4 -15.41 -1.19 2.22
C LYS A 4 -16.36 -1.33 1.03
N VAL A 5 -16.04 -2.18 0.06
CA VAL A 5 -16.92 -2.48 -1.08
C VAL A 5 -18.24 -3.11 -0.61
N ASP A 6 -18.23 -3.86 0.52
CA ASP A 6 -19.42 -4.36 1.20
C ASP A 6 -20.44 -3.26 1.50
N ARG A 7 -19.99 -2.04 1.83
CA ARG A 7 -20.90 -0.92 2.11
C ARG A 7 -21.64 -0.42 0.88
N LEU A 8 -21.01 -0.53 -0.31
CA LEU A 8 -21.68 -0.19 -1.58
C LEU A 8 -22.89 -1.10 -1.80
N ILE A 9 -22.79 -2.36 -1.36
CA ILE A 9 -23.83 -3.39 -1.50
C ILE A 9 -24.88 -3.28 -0.38
N ARG A 10 -24.42 -3.29 0.88
CA ARG A 10 -25.30 -3.40 2.07
C ARG A 10 -25.99 -2.10 2.46
N GLU A 11 -25.22 -1.01 2.49
CA GLU A 11 -25.69 0.28 2.99
C GLU A 11 -26.26 1.15 1.86
N LEU A 12 -25.49 1.31 0.79
CA LEU A 12 -25.87 2.17 -0.33
C LEU A 12 -26.77 1.46 -1.35
N LYS A 13 -26.82 0.12 -1.31
CA LYS A 13 -27.65 -0.72 -2.20
C LYS A 13 -27.50 -0.38 -3.68
N LEU A 14 -26.25 -0.06 -4.10
CA LEU A 14 -25.96 0.35 -5.46
C LEU A 14 -26.13 -0.84 -6.42
N THR A 15 -26.59 -0.52 -7.62
CA THR A 15 -26.53 -1.44 -8.76
C THR A 15 -25.07 -1.67 -9.16
N PRO A 16 -24.75 -2.77 -9.89
CA PRO A 16 -23.40 -3.01 -10.39
C PRO A 16 -22.81 -1.83 -11.16
N LYS A 17 -23.61 -1.16 -11.97
CA LYS A 17 -23.20 0.00 -12.76
C LYS A 17 -22.83 1.19 -11.87
N GLU A 18 -23.68 1.54 -10.93
CA GLU A 18 -23.44 2.66 -10.00
C GLU A 18 -22.22 2.40 -9.12
N ALA A 19 -22.02 1.16 -8.65
CA ALA A 19 -20.84 0.77 -7.90
C ALA A 19 -19.57 0.93 -8.75
N GLN A 20 -19.61 0.49 -10.00
CA GLN A 20 -18.49 0.63 -10.94
C GLN A 20 -18.18 2.11 -11.23
N GLU A 21 -19.18 2.94 -11.46
CA GLU A 21 -19.00 4.38 -11.68
C GLU A 21 -18.39 5.08 -10.47
N LYS A 22 -18.82 4.70 -9.25
CA LYS A 22 -18.27 5.25 -8.01
C LYS A 22 -16.80 4.84 -7.82
N ILE A 23 -16.47 3.57 -8.05
CA ILE A 23 -15.10 3.06 -7.99
C ILE A 23 -14.22 3.76 -9.04
N ALA A 24 -14.70 3.88 -10.27
CA ALA A 24 -13.97 4.57 -11.33
C ALA A 24 -13.69 6.04 -10.99
N ARG A 25 -14.62 6.72 -10.30
CA ARG A 25 -14.41 8.09 -9.81
C ARG A 25 -13.28 8.13 -8.78
N ILE A 26 -13.28 7.24 -7.79
CA ILE A 26 -12.23 7.15 -6.77
C ILE A 26 -10.85 6.98 -7.42
N ILE A 27 -10.74 6.11 -8.43
CA ILE A 27 -9.49 5.86 -9.14
C ILE A 27 -9.04 7.11 -9.91
N ARG A 28 -9.96 7.79 -10.61
CA ARG A 28 -9.65 9.04 -11.32
C ARG A 28 -9.18 10.13 -10.36
N ASP A 29 -9.86 10.30 -9.24
CA ASP A 29 -9.50 11.31 -8.24
C ASP A 29 -8.13 11.00 -7.62
N PHE A 30 -7.83 9.73 -7.35
CA PHE A 30 -6.51 9.30 -6.89
C PHE A 30 -5.42 9.60 -7.93
N ASN A 31 -5.63 9.23 -9.20
CA ASN A 31 -4.67 9.51 -10.27
C ASN A 31 -4.46 11.01 -10.49
N ARG A 32 -5.50 11.83 -10.28
CA ARG A 32 -5.35 13.29 -10.29
C ARG A 32 -4.45 13.81 -9.16
N LEU A 33 -4.49 13.18 -7.98
CA LEU A 33 -3.55 13.52 -6.90
C LEU A 33 -2.12 13.13 -7.27
N ILE A 34 -1.92 12.00 -7.96
CA ILE A 34 -0.60 11.65 -8.48
C ILE A 34 -0.10 12.70 -9.47
N ASP A 35 -0.96 13.17 -10.39
CA ASP A 35 -0.57 14.23 -11.34
C ASP A 35 -0.20 15.54 -10.64
N LEU A 36 -0.81 15.85 -9.50
CA LEU A 36 -0.55 17.09 -8.75
C LEU A 36 0.73 17.02 -7.89
N TYR A 37 0.97 15.88 -7.25
CA TYR A 37 1.99 15.77 -6.19
C TYR A 37 3.22 14.97 -6.58
N ALA A 38 3.12 14.05 -7.54
CA ALA A 38 4.27 13.29 -7.97
C ALA A 38 5.19 14.10 -8.88
N GLU A 39 6.49 13.87 -8.78
CA GLU A 39 7.45 14.45 -9.72
C GLU A 39 7.21 13.94 -11.14
N PRO A 40 7.45 14.77 -12.18
CA PRO A 40 7.07 14.46 -13.57
C PRO A 40 7.54 13.08 -14.04
N GLN A 41 8.77 12.67 -13.67
CA GLN A 41 9.36 11.39 -14.07
C GLN A 41 8.68 10.16 -13.46
N TYR A 42 7.88 10.33 -12.40
CA TYR A 42 7.21 9.22 -11.70
C TYR A 42 5.70 9.18 -11.92
N ARG A 43 5.09 10.23 -12.48
CA ARG A 43 3.63 10.37 -12.61
C ARG A 43 2.99 9.18 -13.30
N ASP A 44 3.49 8.81 -14.46
CA ASP A 44 2.91 7.71 -15.23
C ASP A 44 3.16 6.35 -14.59
N LYS A 45 4.32 6.18 -13.94
CA LYS A 45 4.66 4.96 -13.22
C LYS A 45 3.79 4.74 -11.97
N TRP A 46 3.36 5.83 -11.32
CA TRP A 46 2.62 5.75 -10.05
C TRP A 46 1.09 5.82 -10.21
N LYS A 47 0.59 6.16 -11.40
CA LYS A 47 -0.83 6.04 -11.70
C LYS A 47 -1.29 4.59 -11.57
N VAL A 48 -2.52 4.44 -11.10
CA VAL A 48 -3.09 3.12 -10.85
C VAL A 48 -4.22 2.81 -11.83
N SER A 49 -4.31 1.57 -12.25
CA SER A 49 -5.33 1.06 -13.16
C SER A 49 -5.78 -0.35 -12.75
N PRO A 50 -7.08 -0.62 -12.69
CA PRO A 50 -7.56 -1.98 -12.46
C PRO A 50 -7.09 -2.97 -13.53
N ALA A 51 -6.95 -2.51 -14.78
CA ALA A 51 -6.52 -3.34 -15.90
C ALA A 51 -5.07 -3.82 -15.74
N ASP A 52 -4.22 -2.99 -15.11
CA ASP A 52 -2.81 -3.29 -14.90
C ASP A 52 -2.56 -4.03 -13.57
N GLY A 53 -3.62 -4.42 -12.85
CA GLY A 53 -3.52 -5.12 -11.57
C GLY A 53 -3.05 -4.24 -10.39
N THR A 54 -2.87 -2.94 -10.59
CA THR A 54 -2.41 -2.01 -9.54
C THR A 54 -3.51 -1.57 -8.58
N VAL A 55 -4.75 -2.05 -8.78
CA VAL A 55 -5.90 -1.79 -7.90
C VAL A 55 -6.58 -3.09 -7.52
N ALA A 56 -6.73 -3.30 -6.22
CA ALA A 56 -7.57 -4.36 -5.68
C ALA A 56 -8.78 -3.77 -4.93
N PHE A 57 -9.86 -4.52 -4.90
CA PHE A 57 -11.15 -4.15 -4.32
C PHE A 57 -11.56 -5.17 -3.26
N GLY A 58 -12.30 -4.76 -2.24
CA GLY A 58 -12.81 -5.74 -1.30
C GLY A 58 -13.35 -5.17 0.01
N SER A 59 -13.51 -6.08 0.97
CA SER A 59 -13.89 -5.79 2.35
C SER A 59 -12.89 -6.40 3.32
N ALA A 60 -12.14 -5.55 3.99
CA ALA A 60 -11.24 -6.00 5.06
C ALA A 60 -12.02 -6.60 6.23
N LEU A 61 -13.20 -6.05 6.54
CA LEU A 61 -14.08 -6.57 7.59
C LEU A 61 -14.49 -8.03 7.31
N HIS A 62 -14.88 -8.33 6.08
CA HIS A 62 -15.33 -9.65 5.66
C HIS A 62 -14.21 -10.50 5.06
N ARG A 63 -12.96 -10.00 5.03
CA ARG A 63 -11.74 -10.72 4.62
C ARG A 63 -11.76 -11.28 3.20
N TRP A 64 -12.45 -10.60 2.27
CA TRP A 64 -12.41 -10.92 0.85
C TRP A 64 -11.91 -9.74 0.03
N GLY A 65 -11.25 -10.04 -1.09
CA GLY A 65 -10.76 -9.02 -2.01
C GLY A 65 -10.32 -9.64 -3.33
N PHE A 66 -10.31 -8.85 -4.38
CA PHE A 66 -9.91 -9.28 -5.71
C PHE A 66 -9.29 -8.17 -6.52
N THR A 67 -8.48 -8.55 -7.49
CA THR A 67 -8.08 -7.73 -8.64
C THR A 67 -8.95 -8.09 -9.83
N VAL A 68 -8.90 -7.29 -10.91
CA VAL A 68 -9.61 -7.63 -12.16
C VAL A 68 -9.16 -8.98 -12.70
N GLN A 69 -7.86 -9.28 -12.59
CA GLN A 69 -7.31 -10.56 -13.02
C GLN A 69 -7.91 -11.73 -12.21
N MET A 70 -7.93 -11.64 -10.88
CA MET A 70 -8.54 -12.68 -10.04
C MET A 70 -10.04 -12.87 -10.34
N ALA A 71 -10.77 -11.79 -10.64
CA ALA A 71 -12.17 -11.88 -11.03
C ALA A 71 -12.34 -12.63 -12.37
N GLN A 72 -11.45 -12.40 -13.32
CA GLN A 72 -11.44 -13.13 -14.61
C GLN A 72 -11.12 -14.62 -14.42
N GLU A 73 -10.08 -14.93 -13.63
CA GLU A 73 -9.65 -16.31 -13.35
C GLU A 73 -10.74 -17.12 -12.63
N THR A 74 -11.46 -16.51 -11.71
CA THR A 74 -12.54 -17.16 -10.94
C THR A 74 -13.90 -17.10 -11.63
N GLY A 75 -14.04 -16.31 -12.70
CA GLY A 75 -15.32 -16.04 -13.36
C GLY A 75 -16.29 -15.21 -12.51
N MET A 76 -15.86 -14.68 -11.37
CA MET A 76 -16.68 -13.94 -10.41
C MET A 76 -17.10 -12.58 -10.98
N LYS A 77 -18.39 -12.28 -10.93
CA LYS A 77 -18.98 -11.01 -11.33
C LYS A 77 -19.42 -10.19 -10.11
N PHE A 78 -19.58 -8.90 -10.29
CA PHE A 78 -20.10 -8.04 -9.21
C PHE A 78 -21.52 -8.43 -8.78
N SER A 79 -22.34 -8.97 -9.69
CA SER A 79 -23.66 -9.55 -9.37
C SER A 79 -23.58 -10.69 -8.36
N ASP A 80 -22.51 -11.50 -8.43
CA ASP A 80 -22.34 -12.66 -7.55
C ASP A 80 -21.96 -12.21 -6.13
N LEU A 81 -21.21 -11.11 -6.00
CA LEU A 81 -20.97 -10.46 -4.72
C LEU A 81 -22.29 -9.99 -4.09
N ILE A 82 -23.15 -9.34 -4.88
CA ILE A 82 -24.47 -8.88 -4.38
C ILE A 82 -25.32 -10.09 -3.95
N ALA A 83 -25.35 -11.16 -4.73
CA ALA A 83 -26.09 -12.39 -4.41
C ALA A 83 -25.56 -13.02 -3.11
N ALA A 84 -24.24 -13.13 -2.95
CA ALA A 84 -23.62 -13.67 -1.74
C ALA A 84 -24.04 -12.89 -0.47
N TYR A 85 -24.16 -11.57 -0.55
CA TYR A 85 -24.64 -10.76 0.58
C TYR A 85 -26.13 -10.90 0.84
N LYS A 86 -26.96 -11.08 -0.20
CA LYS A 86 -28.40 -11.29 -0.06
C LYS A 86 -28.76 -12.66 0.54
N GLU A 87 -27.94 -13.66 0.22
CA GLU A 87 -28.12 -15.04 0.60
C GLU A 87 -27.30 -15.47 1.83
N ASP A 88 -26.66 -14.49 2.49
CA ASP A 88 -25.79 -14.68 3.67
C ASP A 88 -24.63 -15.68 3.45
N ARG A 89 -24.09 -15.71 2.21
CA ARG A 89 -22.99 -16.59 1.78
C ARG A 89 -21.64 -15.89 1.74
N VAL A 90 -21.42 -14.88 2.60
CA VAL A 90 -20.18 -14.08 2.61
C VAL A 90 -18.93 -14.92 2.89
N ASP A 91 -19.07 -16.01 3.65
CA ASP A 91 -17.95 -16.91 3.93
C ASP A 91 -17.43 -17.65 2.68
N GLU A 92 -18.29 -17.83 1.67
CA GLU A 92 -17.85 -18.38 0.37
C GLU A 92 -16.95 -17.39 -0.37
N LEU A 93 -17.26 -16.09 -0.31
CA LEU A 93 -16.41 -15.06 -0.91
C LEU A 93 -15.00 -15.09 -0.34
N ARG A 94 -14.85 -15.31 0.95
CA ARG A 94 -13.54 -15.41 1.61
C ARG A 94 -12.72 -16.59 1.10
N LYS A 95 -13.36 -17.69 0.74
CA LYS A 95 -12.69 -18.89 0.19
C LYS A 95 -12.28 -18.69 -1.26
N VAL A 96 -13.15 -18.09 -2.08
CA VAL A 96 -12.91 -17.91 -3.52
C VAL A 96 -12.03 -16.69 -3.80
N LEU A 97 -12.21 -15.62 -3.04
CA LEU A 97 -11.52 -14.33 -3.19
C LEU A 97 -10.80 -13.95 -1.89
N PRO A 98 -9.80 -14.71 -1.44
CA PRO A 98 -9.13 -14.42 -0.18
C PRO A 98 -8.39 -13.09 -0.22
N LEU A 99 -8.70 -12.20 0.72
CA LEU A 99 -8.15 -10.84 0.79
C LEU A 99 -6.62 -10.81 0.77
N HIS A 100 -5.98 -11.72 1.51
CA HIS A 100 -4.52 -11.76 1.59
C HIS A 100 -3.87 -12.01 0.23
N LYS A 101 -4.45 -12.88 -0.60
CA LYS A 101 -3.92 -13.14 -1.94
C LYS A 101 -3.99 -11.88 -2.79
N ALA A 102 -5.15 -11.22 -2.84
CA ALA A 102 -5.32 -10.00 -3.63
C ALA A 102 -4.34 -8.89 -3.24
N ILE A 103 -4.08 -8.72 -1.93
CA ILE A 103 -3.17 -7.69 -1.44
C ILE A 103 -1.71 -8.08 -1.64
N LEU A 104 -1.32 -9.30 -1.29
CA LEU A 104 0.08 -9.73 -1.37
C LEU A 104 0.56 -9.84 -2.81
N ASP A 105 -0.27 -10.39 -3.71
CA ASP A 105 0.06 -10.45 -5.14
C ASP A 105 0.27 -9.03 -5.70
N MET A 106 -0.61 -8.09 -5.36
CA MET A 106 -0.47 -6.69 -5.77
C MET A 106 0.82 -6.05 -5.20
N VAL A 107 1.16 -6.31 -3.94
CA VAL A 107 2.39 -5.80 -3.31
C VAL A 107 3.62 -6.34 -4.02
N VAL A 108 3.68 -7.65 -4.24
CA VAL A 108 4.84 -8.33 -4.86
C VAL A 108 5.08 -7.85 -6.30
N HIS A 109 4.00 -7.63 -7.07
CA HIS A 109 4.12 -7.27 -8.48
C HIS A 109 4.29 -5.76 -8.74
N HIS A 110 3.82 -4.90 -7.85
CA HIS A 110 3.69 -3.46 -8.15
C HIS A 110 4.41 -2.53 -7.17
N LEU A 111 4.78 -2.98 -5.97
CA LEU A 111 5.53 -2.12 -5.07
C LEU A 111 7.04 -2.33 -5.22
N PRO A 112 7.82 -1.24 -5.19
CA PRO A 112 9.27 -1.34 -5.23
C PRO A 112 9.80 -1.98 -3.94
N ASN A 113 10.89 -2.72 -4.04
CA ASN A 113 11.65 -3.15 -2.88
C ASN A 113 12.32 -1.96 -2.17
N PRO A 114 12.86 -2.13 -0.94
CA PRO A 114 13.48 -1.03 -0.20
C PRO A 114 14.59 -0.30 -0.95
N VAL A 115 15.46 -1.02 -1.65
CA VAL A 115 16.58 -0.43 -2.41
C VAL A 115 16.07 0.45 -3.55
N GLU A 116 15.09 -0.05 -4.33
CA GLU A 116 14.48 0.74 -5.38
C GLU A 116 13.73 1.97 -4.83
N ALA A 117 13.04 1.79 -3.70
CA ALA A 117 12.31 2.89 -3.08
C ALA A 117 13.25 3.98 -2.55
N GLN A 118 14.39 3.61 -1.95
CA GLN A 118 15.34 4.58 -1.41
C GLN A 118 16.06 5.38 -2.48
N ARG A 119 16.31 4.82 -3.66
CA ARG A 119 16.93 5.54 -4.78
C ARG A 119 16.20 6.82 -5.20
N TYR A 120 14.88 6.85 -5.08
CA TYR A 120 14.11 8.07 -5.36
C TYR A 120 13.75 8.86 -4.10
N ARG A 121 13.67 8.22 -2.93
CA ARG A 121 13.28 8.89 -1.68
C ARG A 121 14.44 9.66 -1.05
N ILE A 122 15.63 9.06 -0.98
CA ILE A 122 16.77 9.66 -0.31
C ILE A 122 17.14 11.02 -0.91
N PRO A 123 17.21 11.21 -2.24
CA PRO A 123 17.48 12.53 -2.82
C PRO A 123 16.46 13.62 -2.43
N MET A 124 15.24 13.24 -2.08
CA MET A 124 14.19 14.20 -1.69
C MET A 124 14.30 14.63 -0.22
N ILE A 125 14.70 13.73 0.66
CA ILE A 125 14.69 13.95 2.12
C ILE A 125 16.09 14.27 2.69
N TRP A 126 17.14 13.71 2.12
CA TRP A 126 18.52 13.94 2.52
C TRP A 126 19.08 15.22 1.89
N LYS A 127 19.62 16.11 2.72
CA LYS A 127 20.18 17.41 2.26
C LYS A 127 21.70 17.40 2.16
N GLY A 128 22.35 16.33 2.58
CA GLY A 128 23.78 16.14 2.44
C GLY A 128 24.17 15.59 1.06
N PRO A 129 25.50 15.45 0.80
CA PRO A 129 25.98 14.90 -0.46
C PRO A 129 25.60 13.45 -0.62
N LEU A 130 24.99 13.09 -1.76
CA LEU A 130 24.58 11.72 -2.07
C LEU A 130 25.77 10.78 -2.34
N ASP A 131 26.90 11.35 -2.75
CA ASP A 131 28.17 10.65 -2.99
C ASP A 131 29.02 10.44 -1.73
N SER A 132 28.58 10.97 -0.58
CA SER A 132 29.20 10.67 0.72
C SER A 132 28.98 9.20 1.11
N GLU A 133 29.78 8.71 2.06
CA GLU A 133 29.60 7.37 2.64
C GLU A 133 28.17 7.16 3.16
N ILE A 134 27.65 8.10 3.93
CA ILE A 134 26.28 8.10 4.46
C ILE A 134 25.23 8.12 3.32
N GLY A 135 25.42 9.01 2.34
CA GLY A 135 24.48 9.12 1.21
C GLY A 135 24.39 7.82 0.41
N ARG A 136 25.52 7.22 0.09
CA ARG A 136 25.57 5.93 -0.61
C ARG A 136 24.96 4.80 0.20
N ALA A 137 25.31 4.68 1.49
CA ALA A 137 24.76 3.67 2.37
C ALA A 137 23.23 3.73 2.42
N MET A 138 22.65 4.94 2.52
CA MET A 138 21.19 5.13 2.48
C MET A 138 20.58 4.78 1.12
N LEU A 139 21.23 5.12 0.00
CA LEU A 139 20.72 4.79 -1.35
C LEU A 139 20.71 3.29 -1.63
N GLU A 140 21.65 2.55 -1.06
CA GLU A 140 21.84 1.11 -1.28
C GLU A 140 21.18 0.25 -0.22
N CYS A 141 20.62 0.85 0.84
CA CYS A 141 20.15 0.14 2.03
C CYS A 141 21.23 -0.75 2.65
N ASP A 142 22.46 -0.21 2.75
CA ASP A 142 23.62 -0.95 3.25
C ASP A 142 23.48 -1.21 4.76
N ASP A 143 23.32 -2.46 5.14
CA ASP A 143 23.16 -2.92 6.53
C ASP A 143 24.49 -2.96 7.32
N ASP A 144 25.61 -3.01 6.62
CA ASP A 144 26.97 -2.92 7.22
C ASP A 144 27.50 -1.48 7.27
N GLY A 145 26.81 -0.54 6.62
CA GLY A 145 27.19 0.86 6.53
C GLY A 145 26.84 1.68 7.78
N PRO A 146 27.10 3.00 7.75
CA PRO A 146 26.70 3.91 8.82
C PRO A 146 25.22 3.81 9.16
N THR A 147 24.91 3.71 10.47
CA THR A 147 23.54 3.62 10.93
C THR A 147 22.82 4.96 10.84
N VAL A 148 21.80 5.04 9.98
CA VAL A 148 21.00 6.25 9.78
C VAL A 148 19.52 5.95 9.92
N MET A 149 18.87 6.59 10.89
CA MET A 149 17.44 6.46 11.16
C MET A 149 16.76 7.82 11.14
N CYS A 150 15.63 7.91 10.45
CA CYS A 150 14.77 9.09 10.48
C CYS A 150 13.56 8.82 11.38
N PHE A 151 13.42 9.58 12.46
CA PHE A 151 12.27 9.48 13.34
C PHE A 151 11.05 10.14 12.71
N THR A 152 9.94 9.39 12.70
CA THR A 152 8.65 9.87 12.18
C THR A 152 7.66 10.18 13.28
N MET A 153 7.86 9.63 14.48
CA MET A 153 7.01 9.84 15.64
C MET A 153 7.84 9.70 16.91
N ALA A 154 7.57 10.55 17.90
CA ALA A 154 8.06 10.41 19.25
C ALA A 154 6.89 10.59 20.24
N GLN A 155 6.79 9.69 21.21
CA GLN A 155 5.74 9.72 22.25
C GLN A 155 6.32 9.33 23.59
N VAL A 156 5.71 9.79 24.66
CA VAL A 156 6.08 9.38 26.02
C VAL A 156 5.19 8.22 26.43
N ASP A 157 5.82 7.10 26.70
CA ASP A 157 5.16 5.94 27.29
C ASP A 157 5.36 5.97 28.82
N PRO A 158 4.32 5.71 29.63
CA PRO A 158 4.44 5.75 31.10
C PRO A 158 5.44 4.75 31.69
N HIS A 159 5.73 3.66 31.00
CA HIS A 159 6.63 2.58 31.48
C HIS A 159 7.99 2.60 30.77
N ALA A 160 8.02 2.87 29.47
CA ALA A 160 9.23 2.85 28.66
C ALA A 160 9.91 4.24 28.54
N GLY A 161 9.27 5.32 29.00
CA GLY A 161 9.79 6.68 28.82
C GLY A 161 9.59 7.20 27.41
N LEU A 162 10.58 7.87 26.85
CA LEU A 162 10.50 8.40 25.47
C LEU A 162 10.68 7.26 24.47
N VAL A 163 9.63 7.00 23.69
CA VAL A 163 9.64 6.04 22.59
C VAL A 163 9.63 6.78 21.25
N ALA A 164 10.66 6.59 20.45
CA ALA A 164 10.76 7.14 19.11
C ALA A 164 10.59 6.03 18.07
N THR A 165 9.71 6.26 17.11
CA THR A 165 9.48 5.34 15.97
C THR A 165 9.98 5.99 14.69
N GLY A 166 10.67 5.24 13.86
CA GLY A 166 11.23 5.79 12.63
C GLY A 166 11.57 4.71 11.60
N ARG A 167 12.19 5.16 10.52
CA ARG A 167 12.68 4.28 9.47
C ARG A 167 14.21 4.27 9.51
N LEU A 168 14.76 3.07 9.60
CA LEU A 168 16.17 2.82 9.38
C LEU A 168 16.45 2.85 7.86
N PHE A 169 17.37 3.67 7.42
CA PHE A 169 17.75 3.81 6.01
C PHE A 169 19.03 3.06 5.65
N SER A 170 19.92 2.92 6.60
CA SER A 170 21.17 2.14 6.48
C SER A 170 21.67 1.72 7.86
N GLY A 171 22.61 0.79 7.90
CA GLY A 171 23.17 0.22 9.11
C GLY A 171 22.23 -0.72 9.85
N THR A 172 22.68 -1.17 10.99
CA THR A 172 21.95 -2.09 11.88
C THR A 172 21.85 -1.47 13.27
N ILE A 173 20.76 -1.71 14.00
CA ILE A 173 20.55 -1.30 15.39
C ILE A 173 20.20 -2.53 16.21
N SER A 174 20.90 -2.70 17.34
CA SER A 174 20.68 -3.77 18.28
C SER A 174 20.17 -3.26 19.63
N GLU A 175 19.48 -4.09 20.38
CA GLU A 175 19.03 -3.78 21.72
C GLU A 175 20.22 -3.47 22.66
N GLY A 176 20.12 -2.37 23.40
CA GLY A 176 21.19 -1.90 24.31
C GLY A 176 22.31 -1.11 23.64
N GLU A 177 22.21 -0.87 22.34
CA GLU A 177 23.20 -0.08 21.61
C GLU A 177 23.04 1.41 21.88
N GLN A 178 24.18 2.10 21.96
CA GLN A 178 24.20 3.56 22.13
C GLN A 178 24.05 4.26 20.78
N VAL A 179 23.05 5.12 20.66
CA VAL A 179 22.80 5.90 19.45
C VAL A 179 22.94 7.40 19.72
N TYR A 180 23.25 8.17 18.71
CA TYR A 180 23.33 9.62 18.74
C TYR A 180 22.11 10.23 18.04
N LEU A 181 21.58 11.33 18.63
CA LEU A 181 20.42 12.07 18.10
C LEU A 181 20.88 13.44 17.57
#